data_bf8c54d00dc9d4ebaf9c06eba5bb4733
#
_entry.id   bf8c54d00dc9d4ebaf9c06eba5bb4733
#
_cell.length_a   1.000
_cell.length_b   1.000
_cell.length_c   1.000
_cell.angle_alpha   90.00
_cell.angle_beta   90.00
_cell.angle_gamma   90.00
#
_symmetry.space_group_name_H-M   'P 1'
#
loop_
_entity.id
_entity.type
_entity.pdbx_description
1 polymer ?
#
loop_
_entity_poly.entity_id
_entity_poly.type
_entity_poly.pdbx_seq_one_letter_code
_entity_poly.pdbx_strand_id
1 'polypeptide(L)'
;MTIIIVDAGHGPNTLGKRSPDGKLREFTFNNAVAHELKQLLVRKHIQVVFTHESLRDVPLAERVRKANATGGKAFISIHANAFTSNWHAANGIETYVKKNATLGELNLATLVQKGLTKQTGLRNRGVKRENFYVLKHTVMPAILVECGFMTNRHEAKLLTTTSYQKLCANSIAVDILKWLKQKN
;
A
#
# COMPACT_ATOMS: atom_id res chain seq x y z
N MET A 1 3.19 -17.76 14.95
CA MET A 1 3.81 -17.30 13.68
C MET A 1 3.24 -15.93 13.32
N THR A 2 4.06 -14.96 12.95
CA THR A 2 3.56 -13.62 12.57
C THR A 2 3.06 -13.61 11.13
N ILE A 3 1.83 -13.15 10.93
CA ILE A 3 1.20 -13.04 9.60
C ILE A 3 0.97 -11.55 9.28
N ILE A 4 1.41 -11.12 8.10
CA ILE A 4 1.08 -9.80 7.52
C ILE A 4 0.18 -10.02 6.31
N ILE A 5 -0.91 -9.26 6.26
CA ILE A 5 -1.82 -9.28 5.12
C ILE A 5 -1.43 -8.15 4.19
N VAL A 6 -1.23 -8.48 2.92
CA VAL A 6 -0.89 -7.53 1.86
C VAL A 6 -2.02 -7.51 0.84
N ASP A 7 -2.49 -6.31 0.54
CA ASP A 7 -3.53 -6.04 -0.44
C ASP A 7 -2.95 -5.19 -1.58
N ALA A 8 -2.86 -5.75 -2.77
CA ALA A 8 -2.59 -4.96 -3.97
C ALA A 8 -3.90 -4.28 -4.39
N GLY A 9 -3.97 -2.96 -4.28
CA GLY A 9 -5.18 -2.21 -4.62
C GLY A 9 -5.66 -2.48 -6.04
N HIS A 10 -6.97 -2.47 -6.22
CA HIS A 10 -7.64 -2.69 -7.50
C HIS A 10 -7.43 -4.10 -8.09
N GLY A 11 -7.70 -4.23 -9.36
CA GLY A 11 -7.47 -5.40 -10.20
C GLY A 11 -7.00 -4.98 -11.58
N PRO A 12 -6.58 -5.92 -12.44
CA PRO A 12 -5.99 -5.59 -13.74
C PRO A 12 -6.96 -4.83 -14.66
N ASN A 13 -8.25 -4.98 -14.45
CA ASN A 13 -9.31 -4.41 -15.30
C ASN A 13 -10.14 -3.33 -14.60
N THR A 14 -9.77 -2.88 -13.38
CA THR A 14 -10.50 -1.83 -12.67
C THR A 14 -10.53 -0.55 -13.52
N LEU A 15 -11.74 -0.08 -13.84
CA LEU A 15 -11.95 1.10 -14.69
C LEU A 15 -11.35 2.36 -14.07
N GLY A 16 -10.77 3.22 -14.91
CA GLY A 16 -10.26 4.54 -14.51
C GLY A 16 -8.98 4.52 -13.66
N LYS A 17 -8.49 3.36 -13.25
CA LYS A 17 -7.29 3.24 -12.39
C LYS A 17 -6.01 3.11 -13.23
N ARG A 18 -5.64 4.24 -13.86
CA ARG A 18 -4.48 4.35 -14.77
C ARG A 18 -4.00 5.79 -14.89
N SER A 19 -2.77 5.95 -15.40
CA SER A 19 -2.24 7.26 -15.79
C SER A 19 -3.07 7.88 -16.94
N PRO A 20 -3.05 9.22 -17.12
CA PRO A 20 -3.79 9.90 -18.18
C PRO A 20 -3.49 9.41 -19.60
N ASP A 21 -2.26 8.96 -19.86
CA ASP A 21 -1.85 8.37 -21.16
C ASP A 21 -2.13 6.87 -21.27
N GLY A 22 -2.72 6.27 -20.23
CA GLY A 22 -3.07 4.85 -20.18
C GLY A 22 -1.90 3.87 -20.07
N LYS A 23 -0.64 4.35 -20.02
CA LYS A 23 0.56 3.49 -20.01
C LYS A 23 0.81 2.79 -18.68
N LEU A 24 0.41 3.42 -17.56
CA LEU A 24 0.50 2.83 -16.23
C LEU A 24 -0.90 2.48 -15.72
N ARG A 25 -1.14 1.20 -15.45
CA ARG A 25 -2.28 0.75 -14.64
C ARG A 25 -1.87 0.67 -13.18
N GLU A 26 -2.72 1.18 -12.29
CA GLU A 26 -2.46 1.20 -10.85
C GLU A 26 -2.15 -0.20 -10.31
N PHE A 27 -2.95 -1.18 -10.68
CA PHE A 27 -2.76 -2.57 -10.25
C PHE A 27 -1.39 -3.14 -10.63
N THR A 28 -0.83 -2.77 -11.80
CA THR A 28 0.49 -3.25 -12.21
C THR A 28 1.57 -2.83 -11.21
N PHE A 29 1.55 -1.58 -10.78
CA PHE A 29 2.44 -1.08 -9.74
C PHE A 29 2.16 -1.75 -8.39
N ASN A 30 0.90 -1.74 -7.95
CA ASN A 30 0.50 -2.26 -6.65
C ASN A 30 0.89 -3.72 -6.48
N ASN A 31 0.63 -4.54 -7.51
CA ASN A 31 0.96 -5.96 -7.54
C ASN A 31 2.47 -6.20 -7.52
N ALA A 32 3.25 -5.44 -8.28
CA ALA A 32 4.71 -5.55 -8.29
C ALA A 32 5.30 -5.26 -6.90
N VAL A 33 4.87 -4.16 -6.25
CA VAL A 33 5.32 -3.81 -4.90
C VAL A 33 4.88 -4.87 -3.88
N ALA A 34 3.65 -5.39 -3.98
CA ALA A 34 3.14 -6.42 -3.09
C ALA A 34 3.97 -7.72 -3.15
N HIS A 35 4.34 -8.17 -4.35
CA HIS A 35 5.16 -9.35 -4.53
C HIS A 35 6.59 -9.18 -3.99
N GLU A 36 7.23 -8.04 -4.23
CA GLU A 36 8.54 -7.72 -3.65
C GLU A 36 8.47 -7.64 -2.12
N LEU A 37 7.43 -7.01 -1.57
CA LEU A 37 7.20 -6.94 -0.13
C LEU A 37 7.05 -8.33 0.49
N LYS A 38 6.28 -9.23 -0.15
CA LYS A 38 6.14 -10.64 0.29
C LYS A 38 7.49 -11.32 0.37
N GLN A 39 8.32 -11.23 -0.68
CA GLN A 39 9.65 -11.86 -0.69
C GLN A 39 10.53 -11.36 0.46
N LEU A 40 10.53 -10.04 0.72
CA LEU A 40 11.33 -9.43 1.78
C LEU A 40 10.88 -9.88 3.17
N LEU A 41 9.57 -9.96 3.42
CA LEU A 41 9.01 -10.39 4.71
C LEU A 41 9.19 -11.89 4.95
N VAL A 42 9.02 -12.72 3.93
CA VAL A 42 9.23 -14.17 4.02
C VAL A 42 10.68 -14.51 4.39
N ARG A 43 11.68 -13.79 3.84
CA ARG A 43 13.09 -13.91 4.24
C ARG A 43 13.35 -13.55 5.71
N LYS A 44 12.41 -12.88 6.36
CA LYS A 44 12.45 -12.54 7.80
C LYS A 44 11.51 -13.42 8.63
N HIS A 45 11.15 -14.60 8.11
CA HIS A 45 10.28 -15.59 8.76
C HIS A 45 8.88 -15.05 9.10
N ILE A 46 8.37 -14.07 8.32
CA ILE A 46 7.02 -13.55 8.43
C ILE A 46 6.19 -14.16 7.32
N GLN A 47 5.08 -14.77 7.68
CA GLN A 47 4.11 -15.26 6.70
C GLN A 47 3.36 -14.08 6.08
N VAL A 48 3.17 -14.11 4.76
CA VAL A 48 2.40 -13.12 4.03
C VAL A 48 1.21 -13.78 3.36
N VAL A 49 0.03 -13.23 3.61
CA VAL A 49 -1.21 -13.63 2.95
C VAL A 49 -1.69 -12.47 2.08
N PHE A 50 -1.83 -12.73 0.77
CA PHE A 50 -2.47 -11.78 -0.13
C PHE A 50 -3.99 -11.84 -0.02
N THR A 51 -4.65 -10.68 -0.07
CA THR A 51 -6.12 -10.62 -0.14
C THR A 51 -6.64 -11.27 -1.42
N HIS A 52 -5.90 -11.11 -2.51
CA HIS A 52 -6.15 -11.77 -3.79
C HIS A 52 -4.85 -11.93 -4.59
N GLU A 53 -4.80 -13.00 -5.39
CA GLU A 53 -3.74 -13.29 -6.36
C GLU A 53 -4.33 -13.52 -7.77
N SER A 54 -5.61 -13.17 -7.94
CA SER A 54 -6.32 -13.47 -9.18
C SER A 54 -6.18 -12.35 -10.21
N LEU A 55 -6.29 -12.72 -11.49
CA LEU A 55 -6.35 -11.77 -12.61
C LEU A 55 -7.73 -11.09 -12.75
N ARG A 56 -8.66 -11.36 -11.85
CA ARG A 56 -9.96 -10.67 -11.79
C ARG A 56 -9.94 -9.52 -10.79
N ASP A 57 -10.84 -8.58 -10.94
CA ASP A 57 -11.07 -7.55 -9.92
C ASP A 57 -11.86 -8.16 -8.75
N VAL A 58 -11.20 -8.26 -7.59
CA VAL A 58 -11.79 -8.88 -6.39
C VAL A 58 -12.52 -7.80 -5.58
N PRO A 59 -13.82 -8.00 -5.26
CA PRO A 59 -14.61 -7.06 -4.47
C PRO A 59 -13.98 -6.76 -3.10
N LEU A 60 -14.10 -5.52 -2.63
CA LEU A 60 -13.51 -5.08 -1.35
C LEU A 60 -13.98 -5.91 -0.16
N ALA A 61 -15.27 -6.32 -0.15
CA ALA A 61 -15.82 -7.17 0.90
C ALA A 61 -15.15 -8.56 0.94
N GLU A 62 -14.81 -9.12 -0.21
CA GLU A 62 -14.12 -10.40 -0.30
C GLU A 62 -12.68 -10.29 0.23
N ARG A 63 -11.96 -9.19 -0.11
CA ARG A 63 -10.63 -8.89 0.42
C ARG A 63 -10.64 -8.80 1.95
N VAL A 64 -11.60 -8.04 2.49
CA VAL A 64 -11.78 -7.89 3.94
C VAL A 64 -12.12 -9.21 4.61
N ARG A 65 -13.05 -9.99 4.06
CA ARG A 65 -13.41 -11.31 4.60
C ARG A 65 -12.18 -12.23 4.68
N LYS A 66 -11.39 -12.30 3.61
CA LYS A 66 -10.15 -13.10 3.58
C LYS A 66 -9.14 -12.59 4.62
N ALA A 67 -8.94 -11.27 4.70
CA ALA A 67 -8.06 -10.66 5.69
C ALA A 67 -8.46 -11.01 7.12
N ASN A 68 -9.73 -10.84 7.46
CA ASN A 68 -10.24 -11.06 8.82
C ASN A 68 -10.18 -12.55 9.24
N ALA A 69 -10.28 -13.48 8.28
CA ALA A 69 -10.18 -14.91 8.54
C ALA A 69 -8.75 -15.40 8.86
N THR A 70 -7.71 -14.58 8.62
CA THR A 70 -6.30 -15.03 8.76
C THR A 70 -5.69 -14.83 10.15
N GLY A 71 -6.28 -13.99 11.01
CA GLY A 71 -5.67 -13.60 12.29
C GLY A 71 -4.35 -12.80 12.14
N GLY A 72 -4.19 -12.07 11.03
CA GLY A 72 -2.98 -11.29 10.73
C GLY A 72 -2.71 -10.17 11.75
N LYS A 73 -1.44 -9.82 11.92
CA LYS A 73 -0.99 -8.76 12.83
C LYS A 73 -1.20 -7.35 12.27
N ALA A 74 -1.14 -7.21 10.93
CA ALA A 74 -1.41 -5.95 10.23
C ALA A 74 -1.91 -6.22 8.81
N PHE A 75 -2.66 -5.25 8.27
CA PHE A 75 -3.15 -5.18 6.89
C PHE A 75 -2.51 -4.00 6.19
N ILE A 76 -1.85 -4.24 5.05
CA ILE A 76 -1.13 -3.25 4.26
C ILE A 76 -1.72 -3.21 2.86
N SER A 77 -2.46 -2.15 2.52
CA SER A 77 -2.98 -1.92 1.17
C SER A 77 -2.03 -1.00 0.40
N ILE A 78 -1.62 -1.41 -0.79
CA ILE A 78 -0.63 -0.73 -1.64
C ILE A 78 -1.36 -0.11 -2.83
N HIS A 79 -1.11 1.18 -3.05
CA HIS A 79 -1.76 2.01 -4.07
C HIS A 79 -0.79 2.98 -4.74
N ALA A 80 -1.22 3.51 -5.89
CA ALA A 80 -0.66 4.67 -6.55
C ALA A 80 -1.77 5.68 -6.84
N ASN A 81 -1.64 6.86 -6.30
CA ASN A 81 -2.67 7.89 -6.25
C ASN A 81 -2.99 8.52 -7.62
N ALA A 82 -4.15 9.12 -7.72
CA ALA A 82 -4.55 9.99 -8.82
C ALA A 82 -5.33 11.19 -8.29
N PHE A 83 -5.02 12.39 -8.76
CA PHE A 83 -5.74 13.61 -8.35
C PHE A 83 -6.94 13.91 -9.25
N THR A 84 -6.78 13.73 -10.56
CA THR A 84 -7.80 13.93 -11.59
C THR A 84 -7.66 12.86 -12.67
N SER A 85 -8.43 12.95 -13.76
CA SER A 85 -8.23 12.12 -14.96
C SER A 85 -7.11 12.64 -15.89
N ASN A 86 -6.63 13.87 -15.67
CA ASN A 86 -5.62 14.54 -16.49
C ASN A 86 -4.28 14.65 -15.75
N TRP A 87 -3.21 15.01 -16.48
CA TRP A 87 -1.94 15.35 -15.88
C TRP A 87 -2.08 16.53 -14.93
N HIS A 88 -1.49 16.41 -13.75
CA HIS A 88 -1.60 17.39 -12.68
C HIS A 88 -0.30 17.53 -11.89
N ALA A 89 -0.13 18.68 -11.21
CA ALA A 89 1.05 18.97 -10.39
C ALA A 89 1.03 18.28 -9.01
N ALA A 90 -0.11 17.68 -8.59
CA ALA A 90 -0.18 16.91 -7.34
C ALA A 90 0.88 15.81 -7.34
N ASN A 91 1.61 15.68 -6.22
CA ASN A 91 2.75 14.77 -6.09
C ASN A 91 2.97 14.36 -4.63
N GLY A 92 3.72 13.28 -4.41
CA GLY A 92 4.20 12.86 -3.09
C GLY A 92 3.55 11.60 -2.55
N ILE A 93 3.96 11.25 -1.35
CA ILE A 93 3.56 10.05 -0.61
C ILE A 93 2.52 10.44 0.45
N GLU A 94 1.47 9.64 0.59
CA GLU A 94 0.53 9.74 1.70
C GLU A 94 0.12 8.36 2.20
N THR A 95 -0.09 8.25 3.51
CA THR A 95 -0.55 7.00 4.14
C THR A 95 -1.87 7.24 4.85
N TYR A 96 -2.83 6.36 4.64
CA TYR A 96 -4.15 6.47 5.23
C TYR A 96 -4.38 5.46 6.35
N VAL A 97 -5.10 5.91 7.37
CA VAL A 97 -5.71 5.09 8.42
C VAL A 97 -7.20 5.38 8.50
N LYS A 98 -7.99 4.50 9.11
CA LYS A 98 -9.43 4.79 9.36
C LYS A 98 -9.60 6.00 10.29
N LYS A 99 -10.76 6.65 10.27
CA LYS A 99 -11.03 7.86 11.08
C LYS A 99 -10.79 7.63 12.58
N ASN A 100 -11.24 6.48 13.09
CA ASN A 100 -11.08 6.07 14.49
C ASN A 100 -9.84 5.17 14.68
N ALA A 101 -8.72 5.52 14.06
CA ALA A 101 -7.51 4.73 14.14
C ALA A 101 -6.94 4.68 15.56
N THR A 102 -6.50 3.50 15.97
CA THR A 102 -5.79 3.26 17.23
C THR A 102 -4.37 3.84 17.18
N LEU A 103 -3.73 3.99 18.34
CA LEU A 103 -2.32 4.40 18.41
C LEU A 103 -1.40 3.43 17.64
N GLY A 104 -1.71 2.13 17.65
CA GLY A 104 -0.93 1.13 16.92
C GLY A 104 -1.01 1.30 15.40
N GLU A 105 -2.20 1.67 14.86
CA GLU A 105 -2.38 1.98 13.44
C GLU A 105 -1.66 3.28 13.06
N LEU A 106 -1.79 4.32 13.88
CA LEU A 106 -1.10 5.60 13.67
C LEU A 106 0.42 5.45 13.70
N ASN A 107 0.94 4.64 14.62
CA ASN A 107 2.37 4.37 14.71
C ASN A 107 2.88 3.63 13.46
N LEU A 108 2.18 2.58 13.00
CA LEU A 108 2.52 1.88 11.77
C LEU A 108 2.50 2.83 10.56
N ALA A 109 1.43 3.61 10.39
CA ALA A 109 1.29 4.56 9.30
C ALA A 109 2.40 5.63 9.33
N THR A 110 2.74 6.12 10.52
CA THR A 110 3.79 7.14 10.69
C THR A 110 5.18 6.60 10.34
N LEU A 111 5.49 5.37 10.74
CA LEU A 111 6.75 4.72 10.37
C LEU A 111 6.86 4.57 8.87
N VAL A 112 5.84 3.98 8.23
CA VAL A 112 5.81 3.75 6.77
C VAL A 112 5.85 5.08 6.00
N GLN A 113 5.09 6.09 6.42
CA GLN A 113 5.09 7.42 5.80
C GLN A 113 6.48 8.06 5.84
N LYS A 114 7.12 8.07 7.01
CA LYS A 114 8.47 8.64 7.20
C LYS A 114 9.53 7.86 6.42
N GLY A 115 9.47 6.53 6.46
CA GLY A 115 10.42 5.69 5.74
C GLY A 115 10.35 5.90 4.23
N LEU A 116 9.14 5.81 3.65
CA LEU A 116 8.93 6.02 2.22
C LEU A 116 9.38 7.40 1.75
N THR A 117 8.99 8.46 2.45
CA THR A 117 9.39 9.83 2.05
C THR A 117 10.90 10.03 2.15
N LYS A 118 11.55 9.44 3.16
CA LYS A 118 13.02 9.49 3.29
C LYS A 118 13.72 8.73 2.15
N GLN A 119 13.23 7.54 1.79
CA GLN A 119 13.86 6.70 0.77
C GLN A 119 13.60 7.18 -0.65
N THR A 120 12.38 7.66 -0.92
CA THR A 120 12.00 8.12 -2.27
C THR A 120 12.43 9.55 -2.57
N GLY A 121 12.64 10.39 -1.55
CA GLY A 121 12.85 11.82 -1.70
C GLY A 121 11.59 12.59 -2.13
N LEU A 122 10.45 11.91 -2.28
CA LEU A 122 9.20 12.55 -2.69
C LEU A 122 8.57 13.35 -1.55
N ARG A 123 7.72 14.29 -1.92
CA ARG A 123 7.00 15.16 -0.99
C ARG A 123 6.26 14.36 0.06
N ASN A 124 6.46 14.69 1.32
CA ASN A 124 5.69 14.14 2.44
C ASN A 124 4.32 14.83 2.54
N ARG A 125 3.25 14.10 2.25
CA ARG A 125 1.86 14.58 2.38
C ARG A 125 1.23 14.16 3.71
N GLY A 126 1.96 13.41 4.54
CA GLY A 126 1.57 13.01 5.88
C GLY A 126 0.65 11.80 5.96
N VAL A 127 0.33 11.45 7.20
CA VAL A 127 -0.69 10.44 7.53
C VAL A 127 -2.06 11.10 7.54
N LYS A 128 -3.01 10.49 6.85
CA LYS A 128 -4.38 10.99 6.70
C LYS A 128 -5.40 10.02 7.28
N ARG A 129 -6.59 10.52 7.55
CA ARG A 129 -7.70 9.73 8.09
C ARG A 129 -8.83 9.68 7.09
N GLU A 130 -9.17 8.45 6.64
CA GLU A 130 -10.30 8.25 5.73
C GLU A 130 -10.91 6.86 5.93
N ASN A 131 -12.23 6.75 5.85
CA ASN A 131 -12.94 5.48 6.01
C ASN A 131 -13.00 4.69 4.70
N PHE A 132 -11.82 4.45 4.07
CA PHE A 132 -11.77 3.48 2.99
C PHE A 132 -12.28 2.12 3.47
N TYR A 133 -13.02 1.42 2.62
CA TYR A 133 -13.73 0.20 2.99
C TYR A 133 -12.80 -0.83 3.66
N VAL A 134 -11.64 -1.09 3.05
CA VAL A 134 -10.66 -2.05 3.57
C VAL A 134 -10.07 -1.64 4.92
N LEU A 135 -9.92 -0.34 5.18
CA LEU A 135 -9.42 0.16 6.47
C LEU A 135 -10.50 0.10 7.55
N LYS A 136 -11.75 0.39 7.18
CA LYS A 136 -12.87 0.44 8.13
C LYS A 136 -13.28 -0.94 8.61
N HIS A 137 -13.25 -1.94 7.73
CA HIS A 137 -13.85 -3.26 7.98
C HIS A 137 -12.85 -4.37 8.30
N THR A 138 -11.54 -4.12 8.25
CA THR A 138 -10.53 -5.05 8.79
C THR A 138 -10.43 -4.93 10.30
N VAL A 139 -10.25 -6.08 10.99
CA VAL A 139 -10.22 -6.16 12.45
C VAL A 139 -8.82 -5.98 13.05
N MET A 140 -7.77 -6.10 12.24
CA MET A 140 -6.39 -5.85 12.64
C MET A 140 -5.98 -4.41 12.29
N PRO A 141 -4.87 -3.88 12.85
CA PRO A 141 -4.27 -2.63 12.43
C PRO A 141 -4.09 -2.57 10.91
N ALA A 142 -4.66 -1.53 10.26
CA ALA A 142 -4.73 -1.41 8.81
C ALA A 142 -4.24 -0.05 8.33
N ILE A 143 -3.42 -0.07 7.27
CA ILE A 143 -2.97 1.13 6.56
C ILE A 143 -3.14 0.97 5.06
N LEU A 144 -3.34 2.09 4.36
CA LEU A 144 -3.31 2.18 2.90
C LEU A 144 -2.23 3.19 2.51
N VAL A 145 -1.34 2.77 1.63
CA VAL A 145 -0.14 3.52 1.27
C VAL A 145 -0.23 3.95 -0.19
N GLU A 146 -0.21 5.25 -0.42
CA GLU A 146 -0.15 5.88 -1.75
C GLU A 146 1.31 6.23 -2.06
N CYS A 147 1.92 5.44 -2.94
CA CYS A 147 3.35 5.48 -3.23
C CYS A 147 3.75 6.52 -4.29
N GLY A 148 2.89 7.47 -4.62
CA GLY A 148 3.08 8.50 -5.63
C GLY A 148 1.85 8.66 -6.51
N PHE A 149 1.84 9.70 -7.34
CA PHE A 149 0.69 10.06 -8.18
C PHE A 149 0.88 9.61 -9.63
N MET A 150 0.00 8.74 -10.13
CA MET A 150 -0.06 8.35 -11.54
C MET A 150 -0.38 9.53 -12.47
N THR A 151 -1.00 10.57 -11.93
CA THR A 151 -1.35 11.79 -12.67
C THR A 151 -0.26 12.86 -12.66
N ASN A 152 0.86 12.62 -11.97
CA ASN A 152 2.06 13.45 -12.04
C ASN A 152 3.06 12.85 -13.05
N ARG A 153 3.50 13.63 -14.06
CA ARG A 153 4.36 13.12 -15.14
C ARG A 153 5.69 12.53 -14.65
N HIS A 154 6.28 13.13 -13.62
CA HIS A 154 7.54 12.64 -13.05
C HIS A 154 7.30 11.34 -12.26
N GLU A 155 6.31 11.35 -11.36
CA GLU A 155 6.03 10.18 -10.50
C GLU A 155 5.46 9.01 -11.30
N ALA A 156 4.65 9.25 -12.34
CA ALA A 156 4.18 8.19 -13.24
C ALA A 156 5.34 7.43 -13.90
N LYS A 157 6.42 8.14 -14.29
CA LYS A 157 7.64 7.49 -14.80
C LYS A 157 8.34 6.65 -13.72
N LEU A 158 8.44 7.14 -12.50
CA LEU A 158 9.02 6.39 -11.37
C LEU A 158 8.23 5.11 -11.10
N LEU A 159 6.91 5.22 -10.99
CA LEU A 159 6.01 4.09 -10.70
C LEU A 159 6.13 2.93 -11.72
N THR A 160 6.55 3.21 -12.96
CA THR A 160 6.79 2.16 -13.97
C THR A 160 8.13 1.44 -13.82
N THR A 161 9.05 1.95 -13.00
CA THR A 161 10.39 1.37 -12.88
C THR A 161 10.47 0.31 -11.79
N THR A 162 11.12 -0.82 -12.10
CA THR A 162 11.37 -1.89 -11.13
C THR A 162 12.19 -1.40 -9.93
N SER A 163 13.13 -0.46 -10.15
CA SER A 163 13.94 0.12 -9.08
C SER A 163 13.09 0.85 -8.04
N TYR A 164 12.12 1.65 -8.49
CA TYR A 164 11.20 2.35 -7.60
C TYR A 164 10.25 1.41 -6.86
N GLN A 165 9.72 0.41 -7.55
CA GLN A 165 8.86 -0.61 -6.96
C GLN A 165 9.59 -1.39 -5.84
N LYS A 166 10.84 -1.80 -6.07
CA LYS A 166 11.70 -2.43 -5.06
C LYS A 166 12.02 -1.50 -3.90
N LEU A 167 12.29 -0.24 -4.18
CA LEU A 167 12.56 0.79 -3.15
C LEU A 167 11.35 0.97 -2.24
N CYS A 168 10.14 1.09 -2.79
CA CYS A 168 8.90 1.17 -2.02
C CYS A 168 8.70 -0.09 -1.16
N ALA A 169 8.81 -1.27 -1.74
CA ALA A 169 8.65 -2.54 -1.02
C ALA A 169 9.65 -2.69 0.12
N ASN A 170 10.93 -2.35 -0.11
CA ASN A 170 11.97 -2.43 0.91
C ASN A 170 11.73 -1.45 2.06
N SER A 171 11.34 -0.22 1.76
CA SER A 171 11.01 0.78 2.79
C SER A 171 9.85 0.30 3.67
N ILE A 172 8.75 -0.17 3.04
CA ILE A 172 7.58 -0.68 3.76
C ILE A 172 7.96 -1.90 4.62
N ALA A 173 8.76 -2.84 4.09
CA ALA A 173 9.20 -4.02 4.82
C ALA A 173 9.99 -3.65 6.08
N VAL A 174 10.97 -2.75 5.95
CA VAL A 174 11.79 -2.28 7.08
C VAL A 174 10.93 -1.65 8.18
N ASP A 175 9.93 -0.87 7.81
CA ASP A 175 9.11 -0.15 8.79
C ASP A 175 8.04 -1.07 9.44
N ILE A 176 7.52 -2.06 8.71
CA ILE A 176 6.73 -3.16 9.31
C ILE A 176 7.55 -3.91 10.36
N LEU A 177 8.80 -4.28 10.04
CA LEU A 177 9.69 -4.97 10.98
C LEU A 177 9.99 -4.15 12.24
N LYS A 178 10.20 -2.83 12.10
CA LYS A 178 10.36 -1.92 13.25
C LYS A 178 9.10 -1.87 14.10
N TRP A 179 7.94 -1.75 13.46
CA TRP A 179 6.65 -1.69 14.16
C TRP A 179 6.35 -2.98 14.93
N LEU A 180 6.64 -4.14 14.34
CA LEU A 180 6.47 -5.44 15.03
C LEU A 180 7.34 -5.56 16.27
N LYS A 181 8.56 -5.02 16.25
CA LYS A 181 9.47 -5.02 17.42
C LYS A 181 9.00 -4.12 18.56
N GLN A 182 8.24 -3.06 18.28
CA GLN A 182 7.72 -2.14 19.29
C GLN A 182 6.50 -2.69 20.05
N LYS A 183 5.89 -3.77 19.55
CA LYS A 183 4.72 -4.42 20.15
C LYS A 183 5.04 -5.64 21.03
N ASN A 184 6.30 -6.04 21.04
CA ASN A 184 6.82 -7.08 21.93
C ASN A 184 7.58 -6.42 23.08
#